data_8da7d9fea6dec4754c9e53edeb3cb7b7
#
_entry.id   8da7d9fea6dec4754c9e53edeb3cb7b7
#
_cell.length_a   1.000
_cell.length_b   1.000
_cell.length_c   1.000
_cell.angle_alpha   90.00
_cell.angle_beta   90.00
_cell.angle_gamma   90.00
#
_symmetry.space_group_name_H-M   'P 1'
#
loop_
_entity.id
_entity.type
_entity.pdbx_description
1 polymer ?
#
loop_
_entity_poly.entity_id
_entity_poly.type
_entity_poly.pdbx_seq_one_letter_code
_entity_poly.pdbx_strand_id
1 'polypeptide(L)'
;KHIGAHMRETYKILKDNKYEIMHAFDNTLNVFPMFLGWLAGVKVRISESISKGDKNEKKTIVKLALRPFSHWFANYYMANSIDCGVWQFGKKTYDKGDITIFKTVINADANAFDKVLRDETRKKFGWEDKVIYGFIGRYVDQKNPLFLIDIFNAIAKKQPKAKLVMIGFGELEKAMHEKIKEYGLQDRVEDLGRRDDIKQFYNAFDA
;
A
#
# COMPACT_ATOMS: atom_id res chain seq x y z
N LYS A 1 10.32 5.34 -18.50
CA LYS A 1 10.62 4.06 -19.14
C LYS A 1 9.42 3.68 -20.01
N HIS A 2 9.68 3.20 -21.23
CA HIS A 2 8.72 3.09 -22.32
C HIS A 2 7.63 2.04 -22.04
N ILE A 3 6.39 2.48 -21.89
CA ILE A 3 5.21 1.61 -21.71
C ILE A 3 5.14 0.53 -22.82
N GLY A 4 5.44 0.91 -24.07
CA GLY A 4 5.43 -0.02 -25.18
C GLY A 4 6.46 -1.16 -25.07
N ALA A 5 7.66 -0.89 -24.54
CA ALA A 5 8.66 -1.93 -24.29
C ALA A 5 8.19 -2.91 -23.20
N HIS A 6 7.61 -2.40 -22.12
CA HIS A 6 7.05 -3.22 -21.05
C HIS A 6 5.89 -4.10 -21.54
N MET A 7 4.97 -3.54 -22.31
CA MET A 7 3.87 -4.32 -22.91
C MET A 7 4.37 -5.44 -23.83
N ARG A 8 5.37 -5.15 -24.67
CA ARG A 8 5.98 -6.15 -25.57
C ARG A 8 6.64 -7.29 -24.80
N GLU A 9 7.38 -6.96 -23.75
CA GLU A 9 8.04 -7.93 -22.88
C GLU A 9 7.02 -8.81 -22.14
N THR A 10 5.98 -8.20 -21.55
CA THR A 10 4.88 -8.93 -20.90
C THR A 10 4.20 -9.88 -21.86
N TYR A 11 3.87 -9.43 -23.09
CA TYR A 11 3.27 -10.30 -24.10
C TYR A 11 4.18 -11.48 -24.44
N LYS A 12 5.49 -11.25 -24.65
CA LYS A 12 6.46 -12.30 -24.93
C LYS A 12 6.51 -13.34 -23.82
N ILE A 13 6.59 -12.90 -22.54
CA ILE A 13 6.57 -13.80 -21.38
C ILE A 13 5.32 -14.67 -21.37
N LEU A 14 4.15 -14.08 -21.57
CA LEU A 14 2.87 -14.82 -21.58
C LEU A 14 2.81 -15.82 -22.73
N LYS A 15 3.27 -15.45 -23.91
CA LYS A 15 3.25 -16.28 -25.11
C LYS A 15 4.22 -17.46 -25.05
N ASP A 16 5.45 -17.19 -24.59
CA ASP A 16 6.53 -18.19 -24.57
C ASP A 16 6.27 -19.26 -23.49
N ASN A 17 5.73 -18.86 -22.31
CA ASN A 17 5.49 -19.77 -21.20
C ASN A 17 4.11 -20.45 -21.23
N LYS A 18 3.21 -20.04 -22.11
CA LYS A 18 1.87 -20.64 -22.28
C LYS A 18 1.09 -20.79 -20.96
N TYR A 19 1.08 -19.74 -20.14
CA TYR A 19 0.35 -19.76 -18.87
C TYR A 19 -1.15 -20.00 -19.09
N GLU A 20 -1.75 -20.83 -18.25
CA GLU A 20 -3.18 -21.10 -18.27
C GLU A 20 -3.98 -20.04 -17.51
N ILE A 21 -3.38 -19.46 -16.45
CA ILE A 21 -3.99 -18.48 -15.58
C ILE A 21 -3.13 -17.24 -15.49
N MET A 22 -3.76 -16.09 -15.57
CA MET A 22 -3.16 -14.80 -15.35
C MET A 22 -3.97 -14.01 -14.34
N HIS A 23 -3.30 -13.43 -13.35
CA HIS A 23 -3.91 -12.56 -12.35
C HIS A 23 -3.22 -11.21 -12.32
N ALA A 24 -3.96 -10.15 -12.58
CA ALA A 24 -3.49 -8.77 -12.45
C ALA A 24 -4.28 -8.06 -11.34
N PHE A 25 -3.57 -7.44 -10.43
CA PHE A 25 -4.11 -6.78 -9.26
C PHE A 25 -3.58 -5.34 -9.15
N ASP A 26 -4.39 -4.41 -9.59
CA ASP A 26 -4.18 -2.96 -9.45
C ASP A 26 -5.57 -2.28 -9.40
N ASN A 27 -5.99 -1.75 -10.53
CA ASN A 27 -7.28 -1.10 -10.74
C ASN A 27 -7.62 -1.14 -12.24
N THR A 28 -8.24 -0.11 -12.79
CA THR A 28 -8.59 -0.05 -14.21
C THR A 28 -7.40 -0.18 -15.17
N LEU A 29 -6.15 -0.01 -14.70
CA LEU A 29 -4.95 -0.26 -15.50
C LEU A 29 -4.77 -1.75 -15.84
N ASN A 30 -5.45 -2.65 -15.13
CA ASN A 30 -5.50 -4.08 -15.46
C ASN A 30 -5.99 -4.35 -16.89
N VAL A 31 -6.67 -3.41 -17.52
CA VAL A 31 -7.10 -3.53 -18.93
C VAL A 31 -5.93 -3.89 -19.85
N PHE A 32 -4.76 -3.30 -19.64
CA PHE A 32 -3.59 -3.56 -20.47
C PHE A 32 -3.05 -4.99 -20.33
N PRO A 33 -2.68 -5.48 -19.15
CA PRO A 33 -2.24 -6.86 -18.99
C PRO A 33 -3.35 -7.86 -19.37
N MET A 34 -4.62 -7.59 -19.08
CA MET A 34 -5.73 -8.47 -19.50
C MET A 34 -5.83 -8.59 -21.03
N PHE A 35 -5.65 -7.48 -21.76
CA PHE A 35 -5.57 -7.48 -23.21
C PHE A 35 -4.42 -8.35 -23.72
N LEU A 36 -3.23 -8.20 -23.14
CA LEU A 36 -2.06 -9.00 -23.52
C LEU A 36 -2.25 -10.49 -23.22
N GLY A 37 -2.89 -10.82 -22.10
CA GLY A 37 -3.24 -12.20 -21.74
C GLY A 37 -4.24 -12.80 -22.73
N TRP A 38 -5.25 -12.03 -23.12
CA TRP A 38 -6.19 -12.44 -24.16
C TRP A 38 -5.49 -12.69 -25.50
N LEU A 39 -4.63 -11.79 -25.94
CA LEU A 39 -3.86 -11.89 -27.19
C LEU A 39 -2.88 -13.09 -27.14
N ALA A 40 -2.29 -13.39 -25.99
CA ALA A 40 -1.41 -14.54 -25.80
C ALA A 40 -2.15 -15.90 -25.72
N GLY A 41 -3.49 -15.88 -25.59
CA GLY A 41 -4.31 -17.08 -25.49
C GLY A 41 -4.44 -17.64 -24.07
N VAL A 42 -4.18 -16.83 -23.04
CA VAL A 42 -4.37 -17.22 -21.62
C VAL A 42 -5.87 -17.46 -21.36
N LYS A 43 -6.22 -18.65 -20.89
CA LYS A 43 -7.63 -19.06 -20.71
C LYS A 43 -8.31 -18.35 -19.56
N VAL A 44 -7.66 -18.29 -18.39
CA VAL A 44 -8.19 -17.69 -17.18
C VAL A 44 -7.50 -16.34 -16.94
N ARG A 45 -8.26 -15.27 -16.98
CA ARG A 45 -7.74 -13.89 -16.82
C ARG A 45 -8.49 -13.19 -15.70
N ILE A 46 -7.83 -13.11 -14.54
CA ILE A 46 -8.37 -12.54 -13.31
C ILE A 46 -7.96 -11.07 -13.23
N SER A 47 -8.94 -10.18 -13.17
CA SER A 47 -8.72 -8.78 -12.86
C SER A 47 -9.16 -8.47 -11.45
N GLU A 48 -8.23 -8.08 -10.58
CA GLU A 48 -8.51 -7.72 -9.20
C GLU A 48 -8.38 -6.21 -8.98
N SER A 49 -9.39 -5.64 -8.31
CA SER A 49 -9.43 -4.25 -7.91
C SER A 49 -8.96 -4.12 -6.45
N ILE A 50 -7.80 -3.48 -6.24
CA ILE A 50 -7.22 -3.27 -4.90
C ILE A 50 -7.33 -1.82 -4.40
N SER A 51 -7.74 -0.90 -5.26
CA SER A 51 -7.88 0.52 -4.90
C SER A 51 -8.96 1.20 -5.72
N LYS A 52 -9.61 2.20 -5.13
CA LYS A 52 -10.46 3.16 -5.87
C LYS A 52 -9.59 4.23 -6.54
N GLY A 53 -10.12 4.89 -7.57
CA GLY A 53 -9.56 6.16 -8.04
C GLY A 53 -9.84 7.27 -7.01
N ASP A 54 -8.82 7.99 -6.60
CA ASP A 54 -8.94 9.19 -5.78
C ASP A 54 -9.08 10.41 -6.70
N LYS A 55 -10.00 11.34 -6.36
CA LYS A 55 -10.23 12.56 -7.13
C LYS A 55 -9.00 13.47 -7.17
N ASN A 56 -8.16 13.39 -6.16
CA ASN A 56 -6.93 14.18 -6.03
C ASN A 56 -5.71 13.57 -6.72
N GLU A 57 -5.84 12.34 -7.24
CA GLU A 57 -4.73 11.67 -7.93
C GLU A 57 -4.66 12.11 -9.41
N LYS A 58 -3.50 12.60 -9.86
CA LYS A 58 -3.28 13.05 -11.26
C LYS A 58 -3.68 12.03 -12.33
N LYS A 59 -3.63 10.74 -12.00
CA LYS A 59 -3.98 9.64 -12.92
C LYS A 59 -5.46 9.24 -12.88
N THR A 60 -6.27 9.85 -12.05
CA THR A 60 -7.69 9.49 -11.89
C THR A 60 -8.49 9.65 -13.19
N ILE A 61 -8.18 10.65 -14.00
CA ILE A 61 -8.83 10.83 -15.32
C ILE A 61 -8.60 9.61 -16.21
N VAL A 62 -7.35 9.10 -16.26
CA VAL A 62 -7.01 7.90 -17.05
C VAL A 62 -7.73 6.68 -16.48
N LYS A 63 -7.76 6.52 -15.16
CA LYS A 63 -8.49 5.43 -14.50
C LYS A 63 -9.99 5.46 -14.82
N LEU A 64 -10.61 6.63 -14.80
CA LEU A 64 -12.03 6.80 -15.15
C LEU A 64 -12.28 6.51 -16.63
N ALA A 65 -11.41 6.95 -17.53
CA ALA A 65 -11.52 6.67 -18.96
C ALA A 65 -11.38 5.17 -19.29
N LEU A 66 -10.53 4.45 -18.56
CA LEU A 66 -10.34 3.01 -18.73
C LEU A 66 -11.41 2.14 -18.05
N ARG A 67 -12.14 2.70 -17.09
CA ARG A 67 -13.14 1.97 -16.29
C ARG A 67 -14.19 1.20 -17.14
N PRO A 68 -14.79 1.76 -18.19
CA PRO A 68 -15.74 1.04 -19.04
C PRO A 68 -15.16 -0.22 -19.70
N PHE A 69 -13.84 -0.25 -19.89
CA PHE A 69 -13.13 -1.34 -20.54
C PHE A 69 -12.65 -2.44 -19.57
N SER A 70 -12.87 -2.27 -18.26
CA SER A 70 -12.39 -3.20 -17.23
C SER A 70 -12.92 -4.64 -17.39
N HIS A 71 -14.04 -4.80 -18.11
CA HIS A 71 -14.65 -6.11 -18.38
C HIS A 71 -14.15 -6.79 -19.67
N TRP A 72 -13.50 -6.07 -20.59
CA TRP A 72 -13.37 -6.55 -21.98
C TRP A 72 -12.48 -7.78 -22.12
N PHE A 73 -11.43 -7.88 -21.36
CA PHE A 73 -10.44 -8.94 -21.55
C PHE A 73 -10.29 -9.86 -20.35
N ALA A 74 -10.84 -9.48 -19.20
CA ALA A 74 -10.93 -10.35 -18.03
C ALA A 74 -12.18 -11.25 -18.14
N ASN A 75 -12.11 -12.44 -17.56
CA ASN A 75 -13.25 -13.35 -17.42
C ASN A 75 -13.52 -13.76 -15.99
N TYR A 76 -12.72 -13.28 -15.04
CA TYR A 76 -12.95 -13.35 -13.60
C TYR A 76 -12.68 -12.00 -12.96
N TYR A 77 -13.55 -11.59 -12.04
CA TYR A 77 -13.47 -10.30 -11.35
C TYR A 77 -13.30 -10.52 -9.87
N MET A 78 -12.25 -9.92 -9.30
CA MET A 78 -11.97 -9.95 -7.88
C MET A 78 -11.81 -8.54 -7.34
N ALA A 79 -12.04 -8.37 -6.04
CA ALA A 79 -11.76 -7.10 -5.36
C ALA A 79 -11.42 -7.34 -3.88
N ASN A 80 -10.57 -6.50 -3.31
CA ASN A 80 -10.23 -6.54 -1.89
C ASN A 80 -11.34 -5.99 -0.98
N SER A 81 -12.30 -5.26 -1.55
CA SER A 81 -13.47 -4.73 -0.85
C SER A 81 -14.64 -4.54 -1.82
N ILE A 82 -15.87 -4.53 -1.28
CA ILE A 82 -17.09 -4.26 -2.07
C ILE A 82 -16.96 -2.93 -2.81
N ASP A 83 -16.49 -1.91 -2.14
CA ASP A 83 -16.31 -0.58 -2.69
C ASP A 83 -15.35 -0.53 -3.88
N CYS A 84 -14.22 -1.24 -3.81
CA CYS A 84 -13.27 -1.33 -4.93
C CYS A 84 -13.87 -2.09 -6.11
N GLY A 85 -14.57 -3.19 -5.84
CA GLY A 85 -15.25 -3.97 -6.86
C GLY A 85 -16.35 -3.20 -7.57
N VAL A 86 -17.23 -2.55 -6.83
CA VAL A 86 -18.30 -1.70 -7.38
C VAL A 86 -17.73 -0.51 -8.14
N TRP A 87 -16.65 0.09 -7.63
CA TRP A 87 -16.02 1.22 -8.32
C TRP A 87 -15.43 0.79 -9.67
N GLN A 88 -14.74 -0.34 -9.75
CA GLN A 88 -14.09 -0.78 -10.98
C GLN A 88 -15.05 -1.45 -11.96
N PHE A 89 -15.85 -2.41 -11.49
CA PHE A 89 -16.66 -3.29 -12.34
C PHE A 89 -18.14 -2.90 -12.38
N GLY A 90 -18.56 -1.97 -11.51
CA GLY A 90 -19.92 -1.45 -11.45
C GLY A 90 -20.85 -2.24 -10.54
N LYS A 91 -21.87 -1.53 -10.02
CA LYS A 91 -22.87 -2.11 -9.09
C LYS A 91 -23.63 -3.28 -9.72
N LYS A 92 -23.99 -3.19 -11.00
CA LYS A 92 -24.72 -4.25 -11.70
C LYS A 92 -23.97 -5.60 -11.72
N THR A 93 -22.64 -5.57 -11.90
CA THR A 93 -21.78 -6.76 -11.86
C THR A 93 -21.71 -7.34 -10.45
N TYR A 94 -21.63 -6.47 -9.44
CA TYR A 94 -21.66 -6.88 -8.04
C TYR A 94 -22.99 -7.53 -7.65
N ASP A 95 -24.12 -6.90 -8.00
CA ASP A 95 -25.47 -7.40 -7.67
C ASP A 95 -25.77 -8.76 -8.33
N LYS A 96 -25.11 -9.08 -9.45
CA LYS A 96 -25.19 -10.42 -10.08
C LYS A 96 -24.34 -11.49 -9.39
N GLY A 97 -23.49 -11.11 -8.43
CA GLY A 97 -22.58 -12.05 -7.78
C GLY A 97 -21.32 -12.39 -8.60
N ASP A 98 -21.05 -11.64 -9.67
CA ASP A 98 -19.91 -11.91 -10.58
C ASP A 98 -18.56 -11.43 -10.01
N ILE A 99 -18.55 -10.70 -8.87
CA ILE A 99 -17.33 -10.19 -8.22
C ILE A 99 -17.03 -10.99 -6.96
N THR A 100 -15.90 -11.68 -6.94
CA THR A 100 -15.39 -12.34 -5.74
C THR A 100 -14.69 -11.32 -4.84
N ILE A 101 -15.17 -11.15 -3.61
CA ILE A 101 -14.50 -10.30 -2.62
C ILE A 101 -13.43 -11.13 -1.91
N PHE A 102 -12.17 -10.79 -2.19
CA PHE A 102 -10.99 -11.45 -1.62
C PHE A 102 -10.21 -10.45 -0.76
N LYS A 103 -10.41 -10.52 0.55
CA LYS A 103 -9.71 -9.65 1.49
C LYS A 103 -8.22 -10.00 1.52
N THR A 104 -7.37 -8.96 1.49
CA THR A 104 -5.94 -9.15 1.68
C THR A 104 -5.67 -9.87 3.01
N VAL A 105 -4.91 -10.95 2.94
CA VAL A 105 -4.54 -11.75 4.10
C VAL A 105 -3.08 -11.55 4.47
N ILE A 106 -2.79 -11.69 5.76
CA ILE A 106 -1.43 -11.72 6.29
C ILE A 106 -1.20 -13.04 7.03
N ASN A 107 0.05 -13.46 7.12
CA ASN A 107 0.41 -14.57 7.99
C ASN A 107 0.41 -14.06 9.44
N ALA A 108 -0.66 -14.34 10.18
CA ALA A 108 -0.84 -13.87 11.57
C ALA A 108 0.22 -14.45 12.50
N ASP A 109 0.57 -15.72 12.35
CA ASP A 109 1.57 -16.39 13.20
C ASP A 109 2.96 -15.78 13.00
N ALA A 110 3.33 -15.50 11.75
CA ALA A 110 4.60 -14.86 11.44
C ALA A 110 4.70 -13.42 11.97
N ASN A 111 3.56 -12.77 12.20
CA ASN A 111 3.47 -11.40 12.70
C ASN A 111 2.94 -11.31 14.15
N ALA A 112 2.85 -12.45 14.85
CA ALA A 112 2.48 -12.48 16.25
C ALA A 112 3.45 -11.67 17.12
N PHE A 113 2.94 -11.11 18.22
CA PHE A 113 3.74 -10.37 19.17
C PHE A 113 4.82 -11.26 19.79
N ASP A 114 6.04 -10.78 19.79
CA ASP A 114 7.21 -11.44 20.35
C ASP A 114 7.87 -10.52 21.38
N LYS A 115 7.74 -10.89 22.67
CA LYS A 115 8.28 -10.11 23.78
C LYS A 115 9.82 -10.05 23.75
N VAL A 116 10.48 -11.14 23.36
CA VAL A 116 11.95 -11.17 23.32
C VAL A 116 12.44 -10.20 22.25
N LEU A 117 11.88 -10.28 21.05
CA LEU A 117 12.19 -9.37 19.95
C LEU A 117 11.90 -7.90 20.32
N ARG A 118 10.81 -7.65 21.05
CA ARG A 118 10.49 -6.31 21.57
C ARG A 118 11.60 -5.79 22.49
N ASP A 119 11.96 -6.58 23.51
CA ASP A 119 12.91 -6.15 24.52
C ASP A 119 14.31 -5.93 23.92
N GLU A 120 14.75 -6.81 23.01
CA GLU A 120 16.00 -6.67 22.28
C GLU A 120 16.02 -5.43 21.39
N THR A 121 14.92 -5.18 20.65
CA THR A 121 14.82 -4.01 19.79
C THR A 121 14.83 -2.73 20.60
N ARG A 122 14.07 -2.66 21.67
CA ARG A 122 14.02 -1.47 22.55
C ARG A 122 15.37 -1.19 23.20
N LYS A 123 16.08 -2.23 23.64
CA LYS A 123 17.45 -2.11 24.16
C LYS A 123 18.42 -1.60 23.11
N LYS A 124 18.36 -2.15 21.90
CA LYS A 124 19.22 -1.75 20.77
C LYS A 124 19.11 -0.27 20.41
N PHE A 125 17.89 0.30 20.53
CA PHE A 125 17.60 1.69 20.16
C PHE A 125 17.51 2.64 21.36
N GLY A 126 17.72 2.16 22.61
CA GLY A 126 17.64 2.97 23.84
C GLY A 126 16.21 3.44 24.13
N TRP A 127 15.21 2.58 23.89
CA TRP A 127 13.79 2.90 24.04
C TRP A 127 13.14 2.29 25.29
N GLU A 128 13.92 1.68 26.20
CA GLU A 128 13.38 0.88 27.31
C GLU A 128 12.43 1.68 28.22
N ASP A 129 12.73 2.95 28.46
CA ASP A 129 11.96 3.85 29.33
C ASP A 129 11.02 4.80 28.56
N LYS A 130 10.90 4.65 27.23
CA LYS A 130 10.09 5.50 26.36
C LYS A 130 8.73 4.88 26.06
N VAL A 131 7.77 5.71 25.67
CA VAL A 131 6.52 5.30 25.03
C VAL A 131 6.67 5.58 23.54
N ILE A 132 6.71 4.52 22.75
CA ILE A 132 7.02 4.58 21.33
C ILE A 132 5.74 4.58 20.49
N TYR A 133 5.51 5.70 19.82
CA TYR A 133 4.53 5.82 18.76
C TYR A 133 5.20 5.50 17.43
N GLY A 134 4.68 4.51 16.69
CA GLY A 134 5.28 4.02 15.46
C GLY A 134 4.51 4.41 14.21
N PHE A 135 5.19 4.82 13.17
CA PHE A 135 4.64 4.98 11.84
C PHE A 135 5.48 4.22 10.82
N ILE A 136 4.85 3.33 10.07
CA ILE A 136 5.50 2.59 8.98
C ILE A 136 4.70 2.82 7.69
N GLY A 137 5.31 3.50 6.71
CA GLY A 137 4.61 3.77 5.46
C GLY A 137 5.32 4.78 4.55
N ARG A 138 4.78 4.96 3.35
CA ARG A 138 5.28 5.98 2.43
C ARG A 138 4.98 7.39 2.95
N TYR A 139 5.90 8.30 2.77
CA TYR A 139 5.73 9.72 3.13
C TYR A 139 5.08 10.48 1.97
N VAL A 140 3.77 10.24 1.79
CA VAL A 140 2.93 10.80 0.74
C VAL A 140 1.62 11.32 1.33
N ASP A 141 0.92 12.21 0.62
CA ASP A 141 -0.35 12.82 1.08
C ASP A 141 -1.38 11.78 1.53
N GLN A 142 -1.50 10.66 0.82
CA GLN A 142 -2.43 9.58 1.17
C GLN A 142 -2.21 9.02 2.59
N LYS A 143 -0.97 9.06 3.09
CA LYS A 143 -0.62 8.57 4.45
C LYS A 143 -0.57 9.69 5.47
N ASN A 144 -0.62 10.94 5.01
CA ASN A 144 -0.69 12.16 5.80
C ASN A 144 0.31 12.24 6.97
N PRO A 145 1.62 12.02 6.72
CA PRO A 145 2.62 12.03 7.79
C PRO A 145 2.78 13.41 8.45
N LEU A 146 2.43 14.49 7.75
CA LEU A 146 2.48 15.84 8.31
C LEU A 146 1.47 16.02 9.43
N PHE A 147 0.24 15.50 9.27
CA PHE A 147 -0.78 15.52 10.32
C PHE A 147 -0.40 14.61 11.51
N LEU A 148 0.28 13.49 11.24
CA LEU A 148 0.82 12.66 12.32
C LEU A 148 1.78 13.45 13.22
N ILE A 149 2.64 14.30 12.63
CA ILE A 149 3.56 15.17 13.39
C ILE A 149 2.75 16.18 14.23
N ASP A 150 1.63 16.73 13.74
CA ASP A 150 0.73 17.59 14.51
C ASP A 150 0.16 16.87 15.73
N ILE A 151 -0.34 15.64 15.52
CA ILE A 151 -0.85 14.80 16.59
C ILE A 151 0.26 14.53 17.61
N PHE A 152 1.44 14.13 17.14
CA PHE A 152 2.55 13.83 18.03
C PHE A 152 3.03 15.06 18.82
N ASN A 153 3.01 16.25 18.24
CA ASN A 153 3.30 17.51 18.96
C ASN A 153 2.34 17.70 20.15
N ALA A 154 1.06 17.39 19.97
CA ALA A 154 0.09 17.49 21.07
C ALA A 154 0.33 16.41 22.15
N ILE A 155 0.72 15.19 21.77
CA ILE A 155 1.08 14.11 22.68
C ILE A 155 2.34 14.47 23.46
N ALA A 156 3.39 14.93 22.77
CA ALA A 156 4.68 15.26 23.37
C ALA A 156 4.60 16.29 24.48
N LYS A 157 3.66 17.24 24.38
CA LYS A 157 3.39 18.24 25.44
C LYS A 157 2.85 17.64 26.74
N LYS A 158 2.12 16.51 26.64
CA LYS A 158 1.47 15.88 27.79
C LYS A 158 2.25 14.66 28.31
N GLN A 159 3.09 14.07 27.50
CA GLN A 159 3.78 12.80 27.79
C GLN A 159 5.30 12.94 27.57
N PRO A 160 6.06 13.30 28.61
CA PRO A 160 7.50 13.55 28.50
C PRO A 160 8.32 12.37 27.96
N LYS A 161 7.86 11.14 28.18
CA LYS A 161 8.53 9.92 27.70
C LYS A 161 8.11 9.48 26.28
N ALA A 162 7.15 10.17 25.65
CA ALA A 162 6.72 9.81 24.31
C ALA A 162 7.83 10.07 23.27
N LYS A 163 7.99 9.16 22.34
CA LYS A 163 8.88 9.26 21.16
C LYS A 163 8.13 8.77 19.94
N LEU A 164 8.24 9.50 18.82
CA LEU A 164 7.72 9.07 17.53
C LEU A 164 8.85 8.43 16.72
N VAL A 165 8.63 7.23 16.24
CA VAL A 165 9.55 6.52 15.34
C VAL A 165 8.87 6.40 13.97
N MET A 166 9.52 6.91 12.95
CA MET A 166 9.01 6.92 11.59
C MET A 166 9.89 6.05 10.69
N ILE A 167 9.25 5.17 9.93
CA ILE A 167 9.93 4.25 9.01
C ILE A 167 9.27 4.36 7.64
N GLY A 168 10.05 4.82 6.66
CA GLY A 168 9.54 4.99 5.32
C GLY A 168 10.39 5.91 4.46
N PHE A 169 9.80 6.36 3.38
CA PHE A 169 10.38 7.35 2.47
C PHE A 169 9.28 7.93 1.58
N GLY A 170 9.51 9.10 1.01
CA GLY A 170 8.58 9.70 0.06
C GLY A 170 8.80 11.18 -0.18
N GLU A 171 7.97 11.76 -1.02
CA GLU A 171 8.06 13.15 -1.46
C GLU A 171 7.88 14.19 -0.33
N LEU A 172 7.23 13.79 0.79
CA LEU A 172 6.99 14.68 1.93
C LEU A 172 8.11 14.67 2.98
N GLU A 173 9.20 13.91 2.80
CA GLU A 173 10.29 13.78 3.77
C GLU A 173 10.87 15.12 4.18
N LYS A 174 11.18 16.00 3.21
CA LYS A 174 11.69 17.34 3.48
C LYS A 174 10.71 18.19 4.32
N ALA A 175 9.43 18.19 3.94
CA ALA A 175 8.40 18.94 4.65
C ALA A 175 8.17 18.40 6.08
N MET A 176 8.32 17.09 6.29
CA MET A 176 8.28 16.46 7.60
C MET A 176 9.42 16.95 8.49
N HIS A 177 10.65 16.94 8.00
CA HIS A 177 11.82 17.38 8.76
C HIS A 177 11.73 18.88 9.10
N GLU A 178 11.24 19.71 8.18
CA GLU A 178 10.99 21.14 8.43
C GLU A 178 9.95 21.32 9.56
N LYS A 179 8.85 20.56 9.53
CA LYS A 179 7.80 20.62 10.54
C LYS A 179 8.24 20.09 11.92
N ILE A 180 9.03 19.02 11.95
CA ILE A 180 9.65 18.51 13.17
C ILE A 180 10.54 19.59 13.82
N LYS A 181 11.31 20.31 13.02
CA LYS A 181 12.16 21.41 13.47
C LYS A 181 11.34 22.60 13.97
N GLU A 182 10.28 22.98 13.25
CA GLU A 182 9.36 24.06 13.64
C GLU A 182 8.77 23.82 15.03
N TYR A 183 8.41 22.57 15.34
CA TYR A 183 7.84 22.19 16.65
C TYR A 183 8.87 21.88 17.74
N GLY A 184 10.18 21.96 17.43
CA GLY A 184 11.24 21.63 18.40
C GLY A 184 11.25 20.16 18.83
N LEU A 185 10.88 19.24 17.92
CA LEU A 185 10.70 17.83 18.21
C LEU A 185 11.89 16.95 17.78
N GLN A 186 13.04 17.52 17.42
CA GLN A 186 14.18 16.78 16.85
C GLN A 186 14.65 15.63 17.76
N ASP A 187 14.65 15.84 19.08
CA ASP A 187 15.06 14.82 20.06
C ASP A 187 13.94 13.79 20.36
N ARG A 188 12.73 14.05 19.90
CA ARG A 188 11.52 13.28 20.20
C ARG A 188 11.00 12.50 18.99
N VAL A 189 11.46 12.81 17.80
CA VAL A 189 11.10 12.13 16.54
C VAL A 189 12.34 11.51 15.94
N GLU A 190 12.29 10.23 15.67
CA GLU A 190 13.36 9.46 15.03
C GLU A 190 12.89 8.94 13.68
N ASP A 191 13.48 9.43 12.60
CA ASP A 191 13.23 8.94 11.25
C ASP A 191 14.32 7.92 10.88
N LEU A 192 13.93 6.65 10.75
CA LEU A 192 14.82 5.54 10.44
C LEU A 192 14.93 5.28 8.93
N GLY A 193 14.26 6.08 8.11
CA GLY A 193 14.23 5.91 6.67
C GLY A 193 13.62 4.57 6.23
N ARG A 194 13.98 4.11 5.04
CA ARG A 194 13.52 2.81 4.53
C ARG A 194 14.19 1.65 5.26
N ARG A 195 13.37 0.70 5.71
CA ARG A 195 13.84 -0.51 6.37
C ARG A 195 13.12 -1.75 5.83
N ASP A 196 13.83 -2.88 5.81
CA ASP A 196 13.29 -4.18 5.39
C ASP A 196 13.01 -5.10 6.60
N ASP A 197 13.60 -4.80 7.77
CA ASP A 197 13.47 -5.54 9.04
C ASP A 197 12.29 -5.05 9.92
N ILE A 198 11.13 -4.86 9.31
CA ILE A 198 9.98 -4.16 9.91
C ILE A 198 9.38 -4.90 11.11
N LYS A 199 9.44 -6.25 11.13
CA LYS A 199 8.84 -7.06 12.20
C LYS A 199 9.30 -6.64 13.60
N GLN A 200 10.59 -6.36 13.78
CA GLN A 200 11.12 -5.95 15.09
C GLN A 200 10.50 -4.62 15.58
N PHE A 201 10.23 -3.69 14.66
CA PHE A 201 9.67 -2.39 15.01
C PHE A 201 8.20 -2.49 15.40
N TYR A 202 7.39 -3.30 14.70
CA TYR A 202 6.00 -3.56 15.12
C TYR A 202 5.93 -4.11 16.55
N ASN A 203 6.89 -4.96 16.94
CA ASN A 203 6.95 -5.47 18.29
C ASN A 203 7.42 -4.42 19.32
N ALA A 204 8.29 -3.49 18.90
CA ALA A 204 8.87 -2.47 19.78
C ALA A 204 7.94 -1.28 20.06
N PHE A 205 6.95 -1.03 19.23
CA PHE A 205 6.00 0.08 19.37
C PHE A 205 4.98 -0.18 20.48
N ASP A 206 4.49 0.91 21.09
CA ASP A 206 3.40 0.89 22.07
C ASP A 206 2.07 1.27 21.41
N ALA A 207 2.11 2.09 20.34
CA ALA A 207 0.97 2.49 19.52
C ALA A 207 1.41 2.87 18.10
#